data_45980c577e21b694f119f0f13b96aff3
#
_entry.id   45980c577e21b694f119f0f13b96aff3
#
_cell.length_a   1.000
_cell.length_b   1.000
_cell.length_c   1.000
_cell.angle_alpha   90.00
_cell.angle_beta   90.00
_cell.angle_gamma   90.00
#
_symmetry.space_group_name_H-M   'P 1'
#
loop_
_entity.id
_entity.type
_entity.pdbx_description
1 polymer ?
#
loop_
_entity_poly.entity_id
_entity_poly.type
_entity_poly.pdbx_seq_one_letter_code
_entity_poly.pdbx_strand_id
1 'polypeptide(L)'
;MKEEHIWTKKPETMLDWFCVVGACIALYLALNNLGYFLGKIGVFIGIVSPFAGGIVIAYVLDPMVKFFYTKLFKEKKKTRGFAILLAYLVAILLLLLLAWLVIPQIVDSIAMLVTNFPSYIHSVQDMLGMVQERFGVDLSSATKVLDDSEAMVKEIYSMASAAMPQIVASIGSVASNFVAIFTSIAASIYMLADKEHLLHQLRTLAHAFLPEKAAENTLRICHYANVNFTGFFVGKIIDSAIIGVITFVAMAILRLDFALLISVFIGITNIIPVFGPFIGAIPSIFILLLVDPIQAVIFGVLILVIQQVDGNFIGPKILGSSIGISALWILFSIVVGGDLFGLVGMVVGVPLFATFYGLAREFVHYMLDKRGLDSEGNHVGEVVEDEENVFE
;
A
#
# COMPACT_ATOMS: atom_id res chain seq x y z
N MET A 1 38.09 -21.10 31.81
CA MET A 1 38.22 -22.03 30.68
C MET A 1 38.26 -21.17 29.43
N LYS A 2 39.37 -21.22 28.67
CA LYS A 2 39.52 -20.48 27.40
C LYS A 2 38.58 -21.15 26.40
N GLU A 3 37.63 -20.39 25.86
CA GLU A 3 36.87 -20.79 24.67
C GLU A 3 37.88 -20.85 23.51
N GLU A 4 38.32 -22.02 23.16
CA GLU A 4 39.09 -22.26 21.93
C GLU A 4 38.11 -22.05 20.76
N HIS A 5 38.34 -20.98 19.97
CA HIS A 5 37.65 -20.73 18.74
C HIS A 5 37.80 -21.92 17.79
N ILE A 6 36.72 -22.64 17.56
CA ILE A 6 36.63 -23.81 16.68
C ILE A 6 37.13 -23.54 15.26
N TRP A 7 37.17 -22.26 14.86
CA TRP A 7 37.52 -21.79 13.51
C TRP A 7 39.02 -21.61 13.26
N THR A 8 39.89 -21.86 14.23
CA THR A 8 41.33 -21.61 14.10
C THR A 8 42.20 -22.91 14.02
N LYS A 9 41.57 -24.08 14.15
CA LYS A 9 42.34 -25.36 13.99
C LYS A 9 42.55 -25.67 12.51
N LYS A 10 43.83 -25.74 12.11
CA LYS A 10 44.19 -26.27 10.81
C LYS A 10 43.76 -27.74 10.73
N PRO A 11 43.29 -28.21 9.56
CA PRO A 11 42.97 -29.64 9.37
C PRO A 11 44.24 -30.47 9.55
N GLU A 12 44.28 -31.29 10.57
CA GLU A 12 45.46 -32.10 10.94
C GLU A 12 45.32 -33.54 10.50
N THR A 13 44.09 -34.03 10.34
CA THR A 13 43.82 -35.42 9.97
C THR A 13 43.35 -35.57 8.53
N MET A 14 43.55 -36.77 7.93
CA MET A 14 43.00 -37.07 6.61
C MET A 14 41.49 -36.89 6.54
N LEU A 15 40.81 -37.13 7.66
CA LEU A 15 39.36 -36.97 7.77
C LEU A 15 38.94 -35.50 7.70
N ASP A 16 39.73 -34.58 8.29
CA ASP A 16 39.47 -33.14 8.25
C ASP A 16 39.61 -32.63 6.83
N TRP A 17 40.63 -33.05 6.10
CA TRP A 17 40.80 -32.70 4.69
C TRP A 17 39.66 -33.23 3.82
N PHE A 18 39.19 -34.44 4.10
CA PHE A 18 38.05 -35.01 3.37
C PHE A 18 36.78 -34.21 3.63
N CYS A 19 36.55 -33.77 4.87
CA CYS A 19 35.45 -32.88 5.22
C CYS A 19 35.53 -31.52 4.52
N VAL A 20 36.71 -30.91 4.47
CA VAL A 20 36.93 -29.61 3.78
C VAL A 20 36.69 -29.75 2.29
N VAL A 21 37.26 -30.76 1.64
CA VAL A 21 37.06 -31.01 0.19
C VAL A 21 35.58 -31.33 -0.08
N GLY A 22 34.95 -32.15 0.76
CA GLY A 22 33.51 -32.46 0.66
C GLY A 22 32.63 -31.19 0.80
N ALA A 23 32.95 -30.33 1.75
CA ALA A 23 32.26 -29.05 1.93
C ALA A 23 32.48 -28.11 0.71
N CYS A 24 33.68 -28.03 0.17
CA CYS A 24 33.97 -27.26 -1.04
C CYS A 24 33.22 -27.78 -2.27
N ILE A 25 33.15 -29.10 -2.45
CA ILE A 25 32.37 -29.72 -3.55
C ILE A 25 30.89 -29.48 -3.35
N ALA A 26 30.37 -29.63 -2.13
CA ALA A 26 28.96 -29.35 -1.80
C ALA A 26 28.63 -27.88 -2.06
N LEU A 27 29.49 -26.96 -1.65
CA LEU A 27 29.34 -25.52 -1.91
C LEU A 27 29.36 -25.21 -3.43
N TYR A 28 30.29 -25.80 -4.16
CA TYR A 28 30.35 -25.66 -5.61
C TYR A 28 29.09 -26.17 -6.30
N LEU A 29 28.58 -27.35 -5.91
CA LEU A 29 27.36 -27.90 -6.46
C LEU A 29 26.15 -27.06 -6.08
N ALA A 30 26.08 -26.52 -4.86
CA ALA A 30 25.02 -25.61 -4.42
C ALA A 30 25.02 -24.32 -5.24
N LEU A 31 26.17 -23.70 -5.44
CA LEU A 31 26.32 -22.48 -6.23
C LEU A 31 26.02 -22.71 -7.71
N ASN A 32 26.47 -23.83 -8.28
CA ASN A 32 26.20 -24.17 -9.67
C ASN A 32 24.73 -24.48 -9.95
N ASN A 33 24.01 -24.98 -8.96
CA ASN A 33 22.57 -25.25 -9.03
C ASN A 33 21.70 -24.18 -8.36
N LEU A 34 22.25 -23.01 -8.08
CA LEU A 34 21.55 -21.93 -7.37
C LEU A 34 20.22 -21.56 -8.06
N GLY A 35 20.22 -21.50 -9.40
CA GLY A 35 19.03 -21.24 -10.19
C GLY A 35 17.91 -22.30 -9.99
N TYR A 36 18.28 -23.56 -9.86
CA TYR A 36 17.33 -24.64 -9.57
C TYR A 36 16.74 -24.49 -8.17
N PHE A 37 17.56 -24.22 -7.15
CA PHE A 37 17.07 -24.00 -5.78
C PHE A 37 16.20 -22.76 -5.69
N LEU A 38 16.61 -21.64 -6.32
CA LEU A 38 15.78 -20.42 -6.36
C LEU A 38 14.46 -20.66 -7.09
N GLY A 39 14.48 -21.44 -8.18
CA GLY A 39 13.26 -21.85 -8.88
C GLY A 39 12.32 -22.66 -7.99
N LYS A 40 12.84 -23.61 -7.20
CA LYS A 40 12.02 -24.38 -6.24
C LYS A 40 11.48 -23.53 -5.10
N ILE A 41 12.27 -22.57 -4.60
CA ILE A 41 11.80 -21.56 -3.62
C ILE A 41 10.67 -20.73 -4.24
N GLY A 42 10.80 -20.29 -5.50
CA GLY A 42 9.74 -19.56 -6.20
C GLY A 42 8.44 -20.37 -6.31
N VAL A 43 8.52 -21.65 -6.65
CA VAL A 43 7.35 -22.55 -6.66
C VAL A 43 6.74 -22.66 -5.27
N PHE A 44 7.54 -22.85 -4.23
CA PHE A 44 7.06 -22.91 -2.84
C PHE A 44 6.36 -21.62 -2.40
N ILE A 45 6.96 -20.45 -2.71
CA ILE A 45 6.34 -19.14 -2.46
C ILE A 45 5.00 -19.03 -3.20
N GLY A 46 4.94 -19.50 -4.46
CA GLY A 46 3.69 -19.54 -5.24
C GLY A 46 2.59 -20.37 -4.56
N ILE A 47 2.94 -21.53 -4.00
CA ILE A 47 2.00 -22.40 -3.27
C ILE A 47 1.52 -21.76 -1.97
N VAL A 48 2.38 -21.00 -1.29
CA VAL A 48 2.07 -20.35 0.00
C VAL A 48 1.38 -18.99 -0.20
N SER A 49 1.52 -18.37 -1.37
CA SER A 49 0.99 -17.02 -1.64
C SER A 49 -0.52 -16.85 -1.34
N PRO A 50 -1.43 -17.84 -1.56
CA PRO A 50 -2.83 -17.70 -1.17
C PRO A 50 -3.04 -17.53 0.34
N PHE A 51 -2.17 -18.14 1.16
CA PHE A 51 -2.23 -17.96 2.62
C PHE A 51 -1.79 -16.56 3.02
N ALA A 52 -0.77 -15.99 2.36
CA ALA A 52 -0.38 -14.60 2.54
C ALA A 52 -1.52 -13.65 2.14
N GLY A 53 -2.21 -13.91 1.02
CA GLY A 53 -3.45 -13.22 0.65
C GLY A 53 -4.53 -13.34 1.74
N GLY A 54 -4.69 -14.54 2.32
CA GLY A 54 -5.61 -14.76 3.43
C GLY A 54 -5.29 -13.93 4.67
N ILE A 55 -4.00 -13.75 5.01
CA ILE A 55 -3.56 -12.87 6.10
C ILE A 55 -4.00 -11.42 5.82
N VAL A 56 -3.76 -10.91 4.62
CA VAL A 56 -4.13 -9.55 4.24
C VAL A 56 -5.65 -9.35 4.36
N ILE A 57 -6.44 -10.27 3.81
CA ILE A 57 -7.91 -10.23 3.91
C ILE A 57 -8.34 -10.26 5.39
N ALA A 58 -7.74 -11.13 6.20
CA ALA A 58 -8.04 -11.22 7.63
C ALA A 58 -7.72 -9.90 8.36
N TYR A 59 -6.59 -9.25 8.05
CA TYR A 59 -6.24 -7.95 8.62
C TYR A 59 -7.24 -6.86 8.26
N VAL A 60 -7.68 -6.80 7.00
CA VAL A 60 -8.65 -5.81 6.52
C VAL A 60 -10.02 -6.02 7.17
N LEU A 61 -10.44 -7.29 7.34
CA LEU A 61 -11.77 -7.61 7.88
C LEU A 61 -11.82 -7.69 9.41
N ASP A 62 -10.68 -7.89 10.11
CA ASP A 62 -10.65 -8.03 11.59
C ASP A 62 -11.33 -6.87 12.34
N PRO A 63 -11.15 -5.59 11.95
CA PRO A 63 -11.86 -4.48 12.59
C PRO A 63 -13.37 -4.56 12.43
N MET A 64 -13.86 -4.97 11.25
CA MET A 64 -15.29 -5.16 11.00
C MET A 64 -15.85 -6.33 11.84
N VAL A 65 -15.10 -7.44 11.86
CA VAL A 65 -15.44 -8.61 12.69
C VAL A 65 -15.49 -8.23 14.17
N LYS A 66 -14.48 -7.51 14.65
CA LYS A 66 -14.46 -6.99 16.03
C LYS A 66 -15.66 -6.10 16.32
N PHE A 67 -15.95 -5.14 15.43
CA PHE A 67 -17.09 -4.25 15.57
C PHE A 67 -18.39 -5.03 15.71
N PHE A 68 -18.68 -6.00 14.83
CA PHE A 68 -19.89 -6.82 14.93
C PHE A 68 -19.90 -7.73 16.16
N TYR A 69 -18.74 -8.32 16.48
CA TYR A 69 -18.62 -9.22 17.62
C TYR A 69 -18.86 -8.51 18.96
N THR A 70 -18.26 -7.31 19.14
CA THR A 70 -18.40 -6.53 20.38
C THR A 70 -19.73 -5.77 20.47
N LYS A 71 -20.10 -5.03 19.42
CA LYS A 71 -21.26 -4.14 19.44
C LYS A 71 -22.57 -4.88 19.20
N LEU A 72 -22.62 -5.85 18.27
CA LEU A 72 -23.86 -6.52 17.88
C LEU A 72 -24.08 -7.81 18.69
N PHE A 73 -23.05 -8.62 18.87
CA PHE A 73 -23.15 -9.94 19.49
C PHE A 73 -22.69 -10.01 20.95
N LYS A 74 -22.28 -8.88 21.56
CA LYS A 74 -21.91 -8.75 22.98
C LYS A 74 -20.93 -9.86 23.44
N GLU A 75 -19.91 -10.18 22.61
CA GLU A 75 -18.79 -11.08 22.89
C GLU A 75 -19.16 -12.53 23.28
N LYS A 76 -20.30 -13.04 22.87
CA LYS A 76 -20.66 -14.44 23.12
C LYS A 76 -19.80 -15.36 22.23
N LYS A 77 -19.02 -16.27 22.82
CA LYS A 77 -18.11 -17.20 22.09
C LYS A 77 -18.74 -17.89 20.88
N LYS A 78 -20.02 -18.31 20.99
CA LYS A 78 -20.76 -19.00 19.90
C LYS A 78 -21.12 -18.08 18.73
N THR A 79 -21.04 -16.75 18.88
CA THR A 79 -21.46 -15.79 17.84
C THR A 79 -20.32 -15.23 17.01
N ARG A 80 -19.08 -15.64 17.27
CA ARG A 80 -17.90 -15.20 16.49
C ARG A 80 -18.03 -15.57 15.02
N GLY A 81 -18.47 -16.80 14.71
CA GLY A 81 -18.72 -17.24 13.34
C GLY A 81 -19.78 -16.36 12.62
N PHE A 82 -20.84 -15.96 13.34
CA PHE A 82 -21.84 -15.05 12.78
C PHE A 82 -21.29 -13.65 12.54
N ALA A 83 -20.41 -13.15 13.41
CA ALA A 83 -19.74 -11.87 13.21
C ALA A 83 -18.82 -11.88 11.98
N ILE A 84 -18.09 -13.00 11.75
CA ILE A 84 -17.27 -13.20 10.56
C ILE A 84 -18.15 -13.25 9.32
N LEU A 85 -19.21 -14.09 9.33
CA LEU A 85 -20.15 -14.18 8.21
C LEU A 85 -20.74 -12.81 7.84
N LEU A 86 -21.15 -12.03 8.84
CA LEU A 86 -21.71 -10.69 8.64
C LEU A 86 -20.67 -9.72 8.07
N ALA A 87 -19.43 -9.77 8.54
CA ALA A 87 -18.34 -8.94 8.02
C ALA A 87 -18.05 -9.26 6.54
N TYR A 88 -18.00 -10.54 6.17
CA TYR A 88 -17.85 -10.95 4.78
C TYR A 88 -19.05 -10.55 3.92
N LEU A 89 -20.26 -10.75 4.41
CA LEU A 89 -21.47 -10.38 3.69
C LEU A 89 -21.50 -8.88 3.42
N VAL A 90 -21.20 -8.04 4.42
CA VAL A 90 -21.12 -6.59 4.26
C VAL A 90 -20.01 -6.19 3.30
N ALA A 91 -18.81 -6.81 3.41
CA ALA A 91 -17.70 -6.52 2.50
C ALA A 91 -18.02 -6.90 1.04
N ILE A 92 -18.61 -8.08 0.82
CA ILE A 92 -19.03 -8.53 -0.51
C ILE A 92 -20.14 -7.62 -1.05
N LEU A 93 -21.14 -7.27 -0.23
CA LEU A 93 -22.22 -6.37 -0.64
C LEU A 93 -21.67 -4.99 -1.03
N LEU A 94 -20.72 -4.46 -0.26
CA LEU A 94 -20.05 -3.20 -0.56
C LEU A 94 -19.28 -3.27 -1.88
N LEU A 95 -18.53 -4.34 -2.12
CA LEU A 95 -17.79 -4.55 -3.37
C LEU A 95 -18.72 -4.69 -4.56
N LEU A 96 -19.84 -5.45 -4.43
CA LEU A 96 -20.84 -5.59 -5.49
C LEU A 96 -21.54 -4.26 -5.75
N LEU A 97 -21.88 -3.50 -4.73
CA LEU A 97 -22.46 -2.16 -4.86
C LEU A 97 -21.51 -1.20 -5.59
N LEU A 98 -20.23 -1.18 -5.19
CA LEU A 98 -19.21 -0.38 -5.88
C LEU A 98 -19.07 -0.82 -7.36
N ALA A 99 -18.97 -2.12 -7.61
CA ALA A 99 -18.89 -2.64 -8.98
C ALA A 99 -20.12 -2.26 -9.81
N TRP A 100 -21.32 -2.39 -9.25
CA TRP A 100 -22.56 -2.03 -9.90
C TRP A 100 -22.68 -0.53 -10.22
N LEU A 101 -22.18 0.33 -9.33
CA LEU A 101 -22.17 1.78 -9.54
C LEU A 101 -21.08 2.21 -10.53
N VAL A 102 -19.88 1.65 -10.42
CA VAL A 102 -18.68 2.15 -11.11
C VAL A 102 -18.51 1.55 -12.49
N ILE A 103 -18.75 0.24 -12.66
CA ILE A 103 -18.49 -0.44 -13.95
C ILE A 103 -19.34 0.15 -15.09
N PRO A 104 -20.68 0.34 -14.97
CA PRO A 104 -21.46 0.96 -16.01
C PRO A 104 -20.95 2.36 -16.36
N GLN A 105 -20.63 3.18 -15.33
CA GLN A 105 -20.19 4.54 -15.56
C GLN A 105 -18.79 4.64 -16.21
N ILE A 106 -17.90 3.68 -15.95
CA ILE A 106 -16.62 3.56 -16.68
C ILE A 106 -16.90 3.28 -18.16
N VAL A 107 -17.78 2.31 -18.45
CA VAL A 107 -18.14 1.93 -19.82
C VAL A 107 -18.74 3.14 -20.56
N ASP A 108 -19.72 3.81 -19.94
CA ASP A 108 -20.38 4.98 -20.52
C ASP A 108 -19.40 6.15 -20.72
N SER A 109 -18.49 6.37 -19.76
CA SER A 109 -17.47 7.43 -19.86
C SER A 109 -16.47 7.15 -21.00
N ILE A 110 -16.03 5.91 -21.15
CA ILE A 110 -15.14 5.52 -22.25
C ILE A 110 -15.87 5.66 -23.58
N ALA A 111 -17.13 5.20 -23.66
CA ALA A 111 -17.93 5.35 -24.87
C ALA A 111 -18.14 6.83 -25.25
N MET A 112 -18.47 7.66 -24.27
CA MET A 112 -18.62 9.11 -24.47
C MET A 112 -17.32 9.77 -24.94
N LEU A 113 -16.19 9.43 -24.30
CA LEU A 113 -14.86 9.92 -24.71
C LEU A 113 -14.56 9.55 -26.16
N VAL A 114 -14.74 8.28 -26.54
CA VAL A 114 -14.47 7.80 -27.89
C VAL A 114 -15.38 8.47 -28.92
N THR A 115 -16.69 8.58 -28.62
CA THR A 115 -17.68 9.14 -29.55
C THR A 115 -17.50 10.66 -29.73
N ASN A 116 -17.20 11.39 -28.66
CA ASN A 116 -17.11 12.86 -28.71
C ASN A 116 -15.67 13.37 -28.89
N PHE A 117 -14.70 12.47 -29.00
CA PHE A 117 -13.29 12.87 -29.11
C PHE A 117 -13.01 13.88 -30.21
N PRO A 118 -13.58 13.75 -31.46
CA PRO A 118 -13.39 14.75 -32.51
C PRO A 118 -13.86 16.13 -32.10
N SER A 119 -15.02 16.24 -31.42
CA SER A 119 -15.56 17.55 -30.99
C SER A 119 -14.70 18.14 -29.85
N TYR A 120 -14.11 17.31 -28.98
CA TYR A 120 -13.19 17.78 -27.94
C TYR A 120 -11.91 18.38 -28.53
N ILE A 121 -11.34 17.76 -29.58
CA ILE A 121 -10.19 18.29 -30.29
C ILE A 121 -10.51 19.63 -30.89
N HIS A 122 -11.67 19.78 -31.54
CA HIS A 122 -12.10 21.10 -32.08
C HIS A 122 -12.24 22.14 -30.97
N SER A 123 -12.80 21.79 -29.81
CA SER A 123 -12.91 22.74 -28.68
C SER A 123 -11.54 23.18 -28.15
N VAL A 124 -10.55 22.28 -28.11
CA VAL A 124 -9.17 22.62 -27.74
C VAL A 124 -8.50 23.49 -28.80
N GLN A 125 -8.71 23.23 -30.10
CA GLN A 125 -8.21 24.06 -31.19
C GLN A 125 -8.78 25.48 -31.11
N ASP A 126 -10.10 25.61 -30.89
CA ASP A 126 -10.77 26.92 -30.72
C ASP A 126 -10.22 27.68 -29.52
N MET A 127 -9.97 27.00 -28.43
CA MET A 127 -9.39 27.58 -27.21
C MET A 127 -7.94 28.05 -27.44
N LEU A 128 -7.11 27.27 -28.14
CA LEU A 128 -5.77 27.64 -28.50
C LEU A 128 -5.79 28.86 -29.46
N GLY A 129 -6.72 28.91 -30.40
CA GLY A 129 -6.94 30.07 -31.28
C GLY A 129 -7.28 31.33 -30.50
N MET A 130 -8.19 31.25 -29.51
CA MET A 130 -8.53 32.38 -28.64
C MET A 130 -7.33 32.86 -27.79
N VAL A 131 -6.52 31.94 -27.29
CA VAL A 131 -5.30 32.27 -26.51
C VAL A 131 -4.27 32.95 -27.40
N GLN A 132 -4.07 32.44 -28.62
CA GLN A 132 -3.16 33.02 -29.59
C GLN A 132 -3.58 34.46 -29.97
N GLU A 133 -4.87 34.72 -30.24
CA GLU A 133 -5.39 36.04 -30.54
C GLU A 133 -5.27 37.01 -29.35
N ARG A 134 -5.53 36.53 -28.13
CA ARG A 134 -5.60 37.38 -26.94
C ARG A 134 -4.24 37.69 -26.31
N PHE A 135 -3.29 36.79 -26.41
CA PHE A 135 -1.97 36.91 -25.78
C PHE A 135 -0.82 37.06 -26.77
N GLY A 136 -1.07 36.93 -28.07
CA GLY A 136 -0.04 37.08 -29.11
C GLY A 136 1.03 36.00 -29.10
N VAL A 137 0.74 34.82 -28.48
CA VAL A 137 1.66 33.71 -28.39
C VAL A 137 1.50 32.83 -29.61
N ASP A 138 2.60 32.52 -30.31
CA ASP A 138 2.56 31.56 -31.43
C ASP A 138 2.40 30.11 -30.94
N LEU A 139 1.18 29.59 -31.09
CA LEU A 139 0.79 28.22 -30.74
C LEU A 139 0.65 27.31 -31.96
N SER A 140 1.18 27.75 -33.15
CA SER A 140 1.07 27.00 -34.40
C SER A 140 1.66 25.57 -34.33
N SER A 141 2.64 25.36 -33.47
CA SER A 141 3.18 24.00 -33.24
C SER A 141 2.22 23.09 -32.47
N ALA A 142 1.45 23.65 -31.54
CA ALA A 142 0.45 22.90 -30.77
C ALA A 142 -0.79 22.60 -31.64
N THR A 143 -1.23 23.54 -32.47
CA THR A 143 -2.36 23.32 -33.40
C THR A 143 -2.02 22.26 -34.45
N LYS A 144 -0.78 22.23 -34.97
CA LYS A 144 -0.34 21.20 -35.93
C LYS A 144 -0.37 19.78 -35.35
N VAL A 145 -0.06 19.63 -34.08
CA VAL A 145 -0.17 18.30 -33.39
C VAL A 145 -1.63 17.87 -33.28
N LEU A 146 -2.55 18.84 -33.14
CA LEU A 146 -3.98 18.57 -33.05
C LEU A 146 -4.65 18.39 -34.43
N ASP A 147 -4.04 18.91 -35.52
CA ASP A 147 -4.55 18.74 -36.90
C ASP A 147 -4.45 17.26 -37.36
N ASP A 148 -3.57 16.47 -36.75
CA ASP A 148 -3.51 15.02 -36.98
C ASP A 148 -4.50 14.25 -36.08
N SER A 149 -5.65 14.87 -35.81
CA SER A 149 -6.71 14.38 -34.95
C SER A 149 -7.26 13.00 -35.34
N GLU A 150 -7.29 12.66 -36.65
CA GLU A 150 -7.72 11.32 -37.11
C GLU A 150 -6.77 10.24 -36.65
N ALA A 151 -5.46 10.48 -36.64
CA ALA A 151 -4.48 9.54 -36.14
C ALA A 151 -4.60 9.38 -34.62
N MET A 152 -4.80 10.47 -33.89
CA MET A 152 -5.02 10.46 -32.43
C MET A 152 -6.33 9.75 -32.06
N VAL A 153 -7.43 10.03 -32.78
CA VAL A 153 -8.71 9.30 -32.60
C VAL A 153 -8.52 7.82 -32.80
N LYS A 154 -7.81 7.43 -33.86
CA LYS A 154 -7.55 6.02 -34.16
C LYS A 154 -6.67 5.35 -33.08
N GLU A 155 -5.71 6.08 -32.56
CA GLU A 155 -4.82 5.58 -31.49
C GLU A 155 -5.57 5.44 -30.15
N ILE A 156 -6.38 6.44 -29.76
CA ILE A 156 -7.23 6.35 -28.56
C ILE A 156 -8.29 5.26 -28.69
N TYR A 157 -8.91 5.15 -29.88
CA TYR A 157 -9.85 4.05 -30.16
C TYR A 157 -9.15 2.69 -30.06
N SER A 158 -7.92 2.58 -30.58
CA SER A 158 -7.13 1.36 -30.48
C SER A 158 -6.74 1.05 -29.02
N MET A 159 -6.36 2.07 -28.23
CA MET A 159 -6.07 1.94 -26.82
C MET A 159 -7.32 1.55 -26.01
N ALA A 160 -8.44 2.22 -26.23
CA ALA A 160 -9.71 1.89 -25.59
C ALA A 160 -10.21 0.49 -25.97
N SER A 161 -10.14 0.15 -27.26
CA SER A 161 -10.51 -1.19 -27.75
C SER A 161 -9.56 -2.28 -27.29
N ALA A 162 -8.29 -1.98 -27.03
CA ALA A 162 -7.32 -2.89 -26.44
C ALA A 162 -7.46 -2.98 -24.90
N ALA A 163 -7.86 -1.90 -24.23
CA ALA A 163 -8.08 -1.89 -22.79
C ALA A 163 -9.33 -2.67 -22.37
N MET A 164 -10.41 -2.62 -23.17
CA MET A 164 -11.65 -3.36 -22.88
C MET A 164 -11.45 -4.88 -22.79
N PRO A 165 -10.78 -5.57 -23.73
CA PRO A 165 -10.45 -6.98 -23.58
C PRO A 165 -9.55 -7.24 -22.37
N GLN A 166 -8.64 -6.32 -22.00
CA GLN A 166 -7.78 -6.46 -20.82
C GLN A 166 -8.60 -6.35 -19.53
N ILE A 167 -9.56 -5.44 -19.45
CA ILE A 167 -10.49 -5.35 -18.32
C ILE A 167 -11.32 -6.64 -18.21
N VAL A 168 -11.88 -7.11 -19.33
CA VAL A 168 -12.63 -8.38 -19.38
C VAL A 168 -11.72 -9.57 -19.05
N ALA A 169 -10.50 -9.60 -19.57
CA ALA A 169 -9.51 -10.63 -19.26
C ALA A 169 -9.07 -10.58 -17.79
N SER A 170 -8.97 -9.38 -17.18
CA SER A 170 -8.70 -9.23 -15.76
C SER A 170 -9.83 -9.79 -14.90
N ILE A 171 -11.08 -9.57 -15.30
CA ILE A 171 -12.25 -10.21 -14.68
C ILE A 171 -12.21 -11.73 -14.93
N GLY A 172 -11.86 -12.18 -16.13
CA GLY A 172 -11.66 -13.59 -16.49
C GLY A 172 -10.49 -14.23 -15.72
N SER A 173 -9.43 -13.49 -15.43
CA SER A 173 -8.30 -13.98 -14.63
C SER A 173 -8.69 -14.26 -13.17
N VAL A 174 -9.72 -13.61 -12.64
CA VAL A 174 -10.33 -13.97 -11.36
C VAL A 174 -10.88 -15.39 -11.41
N ALA A 175 -11.48 -15.79 -12.52
CA ALA A 175 -11.96 -17.16 -12.71
C ALA A 175 -10.82 -18.19 -12.84
N SER A 176 -9.71 -17.85 -13.52
CA SER A 176 -8.54 -18.72 -13.63
C SER A 176 -7.77 -18.84 -12.32
N ASN A 177 -7.79 -17.80 -11.48
CA ASN A 177 -7.19 -17.79 -10.14
C ASN A 177 -8.19 -18.18 -9.03
N PHE A 178 -9.35 -18.75 -9.40
CA PHE A 178 -10.42 -19.09 -8.45
C PHE A 178 -9.91 -19.92 -7.27
N VAL A 179 -9.06 -20.90 -7.52
CA VAL A 179 -8.49 -21.75 -6.46
C VAL A 179 -7.66 -20.92 -5.48
N ALA A 180 -6.81 -20.01 -5.98
CA ALA A 180 -5.99 -19.16 -5.14
C ALA A 180 -6.84 -18.17 -4.32
N ILE A 181 -7.83 -17.54 -4.97
CA ILE A 181 -8.75 -16.60 -4.30
C ILE A 181 -9.61 -17.33 -3.26
N PHE A 182 -10.18 -18.49 -3.64
CA PHE A 182 -10.97 -19.31 -2.73
C PHE A 182 -10.14 -19.76 -1.53
N THR A 183 -8.90 -20.21 -1.76
CA THR A 183 -7.97 -20.60 -0.71
C THR A 183 -7.63 -19.41 0.21
N SER A 184 -7.42 -18.21 -0.36
CA SER A 184 -7.16 -17.00 0.43
C SER A 184 -8.35 -16.62 1.31
N ILE A 185 -9.57 -16.69 0.77
CA ILE A 185 -10.81 -16.42 1.51
C ILE A 185 -11.00 -17.48 2.61
N ALA A 186 -10.86 -18.76 2.28
CA ALA A 186 -10.98 -19.83 3.25
C ALA A 186 -9.94 -19.69 4.37
N ALA A 187 -8.66 -19.46 4.02
CA ALA A 187 -7.59 -19.24 4.98
C ALA A 187 -7.90 -18.05 5.90
N SER A 188 -8.39 -16.92 5.35
CA SER A 188 -8.74 -15.75 6.16
C SER A 188 -9.91 -16.01 7.10
N ILE A 189 -10.93 -16.79 6.68
CA ILE A 189 -12.03 -17.19 7.55
C ILE A 189 -11.51 -18.02 8.71
N TYR A 190 -10.67 -19.04 8.46
CA TYR A 190 -10.05 -19.85 9.51
C TYR A 190 -9.16 -19.01 10.43
N MET A 191 -8.34 -18.13 9.89
CA MET A 191 -7.49 -17.24 10.69
C MET A 191 -8.31 -16.30 11.59
N LEU A 192 -9.44 -15.76 11.12
CA LEU A 192 -10.34 -14.94 11.92
C LEU A 192 -11.12 -15.76 12.96
N ALA A 193 -11.56 -16.97 12.60
CA ALA A 193 -12.30 -17.84 13.50
C ALA A 193 -11.42 -18.32 14.68
N ASP A 194 -10.23 -18.80 14.35
CA ASP A 194 -9.29 -19.42 15.31
C ASP A 194 -8.15 -18.48 15.72
N LYS A 195 -8.31 -17.17 15.54
CA LYS A 195 -7.28 -16.16 15.81
C LYS A 195 -6.59 -16.33 17.15
N GLU A 196 -7.36 -16.51 18.22
CA GLU A 196 -6.82 -16.63 19.58
C GLU A 196 -6.02 -17.91 19.75
N HIS A 197 -6.51 -19.00 19.17
CA HIS A 197 -5.82 -20.30 19.22
C HIS A 197 -4.51 -20.26 18.43
N LEU A 198 -4.52 -19.71 17.21
CA LEU A 198 -3.33 -19.54 16.37
C LEU A 198 -2.27 -18.66 17.06
N LEU A 199 -2.70 -17.53 17.63
CA LEU A 199 -1.79 -16.66 18.38
C LEU A 199 -1.24 -17.34 19.62
N HIS A 200 -2.04 -18.17 20.31
CA HIS A 200 -1.55 -18.97 21.45
C HIS A 200 -0.52 -20.00 21.00
N GLN A 201 -0.77 -20.73 19.92
CA GLN A 201 0.20 -21.68 19.35
C GLN A 201 1.53 -20.99 18.98
N LEU A 202 1.47 -19.83 18.33
CA LEU A 202 2.67 -19.05 17.97
C LEU A 202 3.44 -18.59 19.22
N ARG A 203 2.74 -18.16 20.28
CA ARG A 203 3.37 -17.83 21.56
C ARG A 203 4.04 -19.04 22.19
N THR A 204 3.34 -20.17 22.24
CA THR A 204 3.88 -21.42 22.77
C THR A 204 5.13 -21.86 21.99
N LEU A 205 5.09 -21.74 20.66
CA LEU A 205 6.23 -22.05 19.80
C LEU A 205 7.42 -21.14 20.11
N ALA A 206 7.18 -19.83 20.26
CA ALA A 206 8.22 -18.88 20.63
C ALA A 206 8.90 -19.24 21.95
N HIS A 207 8.11 -19.55 23.00
CA HIS A 207 8.65 -19.96 24.29
C HIS A 207 9.33 -21.34 24.27
N ALA A 208 8.92 -22.25 23.38
CA ALA A 208 9.51 -23.57 23.25
C ALA A 208 10.90 -23.55 22.58
N PHE A 209 11.10 -22.68 21.58
CA PHE A 209 12.33 -22.67 20.76
C PHE A 209 13.29 -21.55 21.11
N LEU A 210 12.83 -20.49 21.76
CA LEU A 210 13.66 -19.33 22.10
C LEU A 210 13.92 -19.26 23.61
N PRO A 211 15.10 -18.79 24.05
CA PRO A 211 15.33 -18.40 25.44
C PRO A 211 14.28 -17.38 25.90
N GLU A 212 13.90 -17.40 27.17
CA GLU A 212 12.81 -16.60 27.74
C GLU A 212 12.84 -15.13 27.32
N LYS A 213 14.00 -14.46 27.49
CA LYS A 213 14.18 -13.05 27.06
C LYS A 213 14.00 -12.83 25.55
N ALA A 214 14.43 -13.80 24.73
CA ALA A 214 14.27 -13.70 23.28
C ALA A 214 12.81 -13.95 22.86
N ALA A 215 12.10 -14.86 23.52
CA ALA A 215 10.69 -15.12 23.31
C ALA A 215 9.84 -13.87 23.63
N GLU A 216 10.05 -13.28 24.81
CA GLU A 216 9.36 -12.05 25.22
C GLU A 216 9.60 -10.89 24.23
N ASN A 217 10.86 -10.66 23.82
CA ASN A 217 11.20 -9.63 22.85
C ASN A 217 10.53 -9.91 21.50
N THR A 218 10.54 -11.14 21.02
CA THR A 218 9.90 -11.52 19.76
C THR A 218 8.39 -11.24 19.81
N LEU A 219 7.73 -11.64 20.89
CA LEU A 219 6.29 -11.40 21.09
C LEU A 219 5.96 -9.90 21.17
N ARG A 220 6.82 -9.11 21.82
CA ARG A 220 6.70 -7.67 21.88
C ARG A 220 6.82 -7.03 20.50
N ILE A 221 7.79 -7.46 19.69
CA ILE A 221 7.99 -7.02 18.30
C ILE A 221 6.75 -7.35 17.45
N CYS A 222 6.25 -8.59 17.55
CA CYS A 222 5.04 -9.00 16.84
C CYS A 222 3.81 -8.18 17.26
N HIS A 223 3.68 -7.87 18.55
CA HIS A 223 2.60 -7.01 19.04
C HIS A 223 2.71 -5.58 18.48
N TYR A 224 3.91 -4.99 18.51
CA TYR A 224 4.17 -3.66 17.96
C TYR A 224 3.89 -3.60 16.45
N ALA A 225 4.35 -4.61 15.69
CA ALA A 225 4.02 -4.76 14.28
C ALA A 225 2.50 -4.82 14.05
N ASN A 226 1.80 -5.66 14.82
CA ASN A 226 0.35 -5.81 14.69
C ASN A 226 -0.41 -4.49 14.95
N VAL A 227 0.02 -3.69 15.92
CA VAL A 227 -0.57 -2.37 16.20
C VAL A 227 -0.36 -1.42 15.02
N ASN A 228 0.87 -1.33 14.50
CA ASN A 228 1.19 -0.48 13.35
C ASN A 228 0.42 -0.89 12.10
N PHE A 229 0.38 -2.19 11.78
CA PHE A 229 -0.36 -2.69 10.62
C PHE A 229 -1.86 -2.43 10.74
N THR A 230 -2.46 -2.79 11.87
CA THR A 230 -3.90 -2.60 12.09
C THR A 230 -4.26 -1.12 12.04
N GLY A 231 -3.51 -0.27 12.75
CA GLY A 231 -3.73 1.18 12.77
C GLY A 231 -3.62 1.79 11.37
N PHE A 232 -2.60 1.41 10.62
CA PHE A 232 -2.38 1.90 9.26
C PHE A 232 -3.50 1.49 8.30
N PHE A 233 -3.81 0.18 8.22
CA PHE A 233 -4.83 -0.31 7.28
C PHE A 233 -6.21 0.26 7.57
N VAL A 234 -6.63 0.22 8.85
CA VAL A 234 -7.94 0.77 9.26
C VAL A 234 -7.99 2.27 8.99
N GLY A 235 -6.95 2.99 9.42
CA GLY A 235 -6.86 4.42 9.20
C GLY A 235 -6.94 4.77 7.72
N LYS A 236 -6.18 4.06 6.88
CA LYS A 236 -6.12 4.36 5.44
C LYS A 236 -7.40 4.02 4.68
N ILE A 237 -8.11 2.95 5.08
CA ILE A 237 -9.43 2.64 4.52
C ILE A 237 -10.46 3.71 4.88
N ILE A 238 -10.49 4.15 6.14
CA ILE A 238 -11.41 5.20 6.60
C ILE A 238 -11.07 6.53 5.90
N ASP A 239 -9.81 6.90 5.86
CA ASP A 239 -9.30 8.09 5.19
C ASP A 239 -9.72 8.11 3.70
N SER A 240 -9.45 7.05 2.98
CA SER A 240 -9.81 6.88 1.57
C SER A 240 -11.32 6.98 1.31
N ALA A 241 -12.12 6.39 2.19
CA ALA A 241 -13.57 6.50 2.09
C ALA A 241 -14.05 7.94 2.31
N ILE A 242 -13.49 8.65 3.29
CA ILE A 242 -13.82 10.05 3.58
C ILE A 242 -13.42 10.93 2.39
N ILE A 243 -12.21 10.77 1.85
CA ILE A 243 -11.73 11.54 0.69
C ILE A 243 -12.61 11.28 -0.54
N GLY A 244 -12.98 10.02 -0.80
CA GLY A 244 -13.94 9.69 -1.87
C GLY A 244 -15.27 10.40 -1.71
N VAL A 245 -15.86 10.36 -0.51
CA VAL A 245 -17.14 11.04 -0.22
C VAL A 245 -17.02 12.56 -0.33
N ILE A 246 -15.97 13.16 0.23
CA ILE A 246 -15.75 14.62 0.12
C ILE A 246 -15.59 15.03 -1.35
N THR A 247 -14.82 14.28 -2.13
CA THR A 247 -14.64 14.55 -3.57
C THR A 247 -15.97 14.46 -4.30
N PHE A 248 -16.77 13.42 -4.04
CA PHE A 248 -18.10 13.27 -4.65
C PHE A 248 -19.01 14.45 -4.33
N VAL A 249 -19.14 14.81 -3.06
CA VAL A 249 -20.02 15.91 -2.62
C VAL A 249 -19.56 17.23 -3.23
N ALA A 250 -18.26 17.51 -3.20
CA ALA A 250 -17.72 18.73 -3.75
C ALA A 250 -17.92 18.83 -5.29
N MET A 251 -17.64 17.76 -6.03
CA MET A 251 -17.89 17.70 -7.47
C MET A 251 -19.38 17.84 -7.81
N ALA A 252 -20.26 17.18 -7.04
CA ALA A 252 -21.72 17.28 -7.22
C ALA A 252 -22.24 18.69 -6.98
N ILE A 253 -21.75 19.39 -5.95
CA ILE A 253 -22.10 20.80 -5.65
C ILE A 253 -21.63 21.71 -6.80
N LEU A 254 -20.43 21.50 -7.31
CA LEU A 254 -19.84 22.25 -8.43
C LEU A 254 -20.42 21.82 -9.79
N ARG A 255 -21.26 20.80 -9.82
CA ARG A 255 -21.88 20.22 -11.02
C ARG A 255 -20.85 19.79 -12.08
N LEU A 256 -19.73 19.23 -11.61
CA LEU A 256 -18.71 18.68 -12.50
C LEU A 256 -19.15 17.32 -13.04
N ASP A 257 -18.81 17.07 -14.30
CA ASP A 257 -19.11 15.79 -14.95
C ASP A 257 -18.33 14.63 -14.31
N PHE A 258 -18.83 13.41 -14.47
CA PHE A 258 -18.21 12.18 -13.95
C PHE A 258 -17.96 12.18 -12.44
N ALA A 259 -18.72 12.96 -11.64
CA ALA A 259 -18.48 13.12 -10.21
C ALA A 259 -18.38 11.79 -9.46
N LEU A 260 -19.27 10.82 -9.72
CA LEU A 260 -19.25 9.51 -9.07
C LEU A 260 -18.03 8.69 -9.51
N LEU A 261 -17.72 8.63 -10.80
CA LEU A 261 -16.58 7.89 -11.33
C LEU A 261 -15.26 8.40 -10.74
N ILE A 262 -15.05 9.71 -10.84
CA ILE A 262 -13.83 10.37 -10.40
C ILE A 262 -13.66 10.23 -8.88
N SER A 263 -14.73 10.46 -8.11
CA SER A 263 -14.65 10.38 -6.65
C SER A 263 -14.36 8.97 -6.14
N VAL A 264 -14.96 7.96 -6.75
CA VAL A 264 -14.66 6.55 -6.42
C VAL A 264 -13.23 6.19 -6.81
N PHE A 265 -12.78 6.64 -8.00
CA PHE A 265 -11.42 6.41 -8.45
C PHE A 265 -10.40 7.08 -7.53
N ILE A 266 -10.63 8.35 -7.12
CA ILE A 266 -9.82 9.05 -6.11
C ILE A 266 -9.83 8.29 -4.78
N GLY A 267 -11.00 7.87 -4.29
CA GLY A 267 -11.10 7.12 -3.04
C GLY A 267 -10.32 5.80 -3.08
N ILE A 268 -10.42 5.04 -4.16
CA ILE A 268 -9.69 3.76 -4.31
C ILE A 268 -8.17 4.01 -4.39
N THR A 269 -7.74 4.93 -5.22
CA THR A 269 -6.31 5.21 -5.39
C THR A 269 -5.69 5.82 -4.15
N ASN A 270 -6.45 6.57 -3.33
CA ASN A 270 -6.00 7.16 -2.08
C ASN A 270 -5.55 6.13 -1.03
N ILE A 271 -5.88 4.84 -1.20
CA ILE A 271 -5.33 3.74 -0.37
C ILE A 271 -3.80 3.69 -0.45
N ILE A 272 -3.23 4.08 -1.59
CA ILE A 272 -1.77 4.18 -1.78
C ILE A 272 -1.31 5.53 -1.22
N PRO A 273 -0.53 5.55 -0.12
CA PRO A 273 -0.06 6.81 0.46
C PRO A 273 0.78 7.60 -0.54
N VAL A 274 0.72 8.93 -0.49
CA VAL A 274 1.47 9.88 -1.31
C VAL A 274 1.12 9.81 -2.80
N PHE A 275 1.22 8.64 -3.44
CA PHE A 275 1.00 8.50 -4.88
C PHE A 275 -0.48 8.36 -5.26
N GLY A 276 -1.31 7.87 -4.34
CA GLY A 276 -2.73 7.65 -4.60
C GLY A 276 -3.47 8.86 -5.15
N PRO A 277 -3.36 10.03 -4.52
CA PRO A 277 -3.98 11.25 -5.01
C PRO A 277 -3.56 11.63 -6.43
N PHE A 278 -2.27 11.47 -6.78
CA PHE A 278 -1.77 11.77 -8.12
C PHE A 278 -2.27 10.76 -9.15
N ILE A 279 -2.24 9.47 -8.82
CA ILE A 279 -2.76 8.41 -9.68
C ILE A 279 -4.25 8.63 -9.97
N GLY A 280 -5.00 9.13 -8.99
CA GLY A 280 -6.40 9.45 -9.17
C GLY A 280 -6.64 10.77 -9.90
N ALA A 281 -5.92 11.84 -9.55
CA ALA A 281 -6.16 13.17 -10.06
C ALA A 281 -5.73 13.35 -11.54
N ILE A 282 -4.57 12.84 -11.93
CA ILE A 282 -4.02 13.05 -13.27
C ILE A 282 -4.96 12.54 -14.38
N PRO A 283 -5.42 11.26 -14.36
CA PRO A 283 -6.37 10.79 -15.35
C PRO A 283 -7.71 11.52 -15.28
N SER A 284 -8.16 11.88 -14.07
CA SER A 284 -9.43 12.60 -13.87
C SER A 284 -9.39 13.99 -14.46
N ILE A 285 -8.30 14.74 -14.25
CA ILE A 285 -8.09 16.05 -14.88
C ILE A 285 -8.07 15.89 -16.41
N PHE A 286 -7.39 14.86 -16.92
CA PHE A 286 -7.32 14.61 -18.35
C PHE A 286 -8.69 14.31 -18.96
N ILE A 287 -9.51 13.49 -18.29
CA ILE A 287 -10.89 13.20 -18.73
C ILE A 287 -11.72 14.48 -18.76
N LEU A 288 -11.68 15.29 -17.70
CA LEU A 288 -12.42 16.53 -17.64
C LEU A 288 -11.91 17.57 -18.66
N LEU A 289 -10.60 17.60 -18.92
CA LEU A 289 -10.00 18.50 -19.91
C LEU A 289 -10.53 18.24 -21.32
N LEU A 290 -10.78 16.99 -21.66
CA LEU A 290 -11.35 16.61 -22.95
C LEU A 290 -12.81 17.04 -23.08
N VAL A 291 -13.57 17.02 -21.98
CA VAL A 291 -15.00 17.37 -21.97
C VAL A 291 -15.20 18.89 -21.90
N ASP A 292 -14.58 19.51 -20.90
CA ASP A 292 -14.64 20.94 -20.65
C ASP A 292 -13.37 21.40 -19.91
N PRO A 293 -12.49 22.16 -20.56
CA PRO A 293 -11.26 22.67 -19.96
C PRO A 293 -11.48 23.45 -18.66
N ILE A 294 -12.61 24.14 -18.53
CA ILE A 294 -12.94 24.93 -17.33
C ILE A 294 -13.20 23.97 -16.17
N GLN A 295 -13.94 22.89 -16.40
CA GLN A 295 -14.17 21.87 -15.38
C GLN A 295 -12.87 21.19 -14.93
N ALA A 296 -11.93 20.96 -15.85
CA ALA A 296 -10.62 20.42 -15.52
C ALA A 296 -9.82 21.32 -14.58
N VAL A 297 -9.83 22.66 -14.84
CA VAL A 297 -9.17 23.63 -13.97
C VAL A 297 -9.85 23.69 -12.60
N ILE A 298 -11.18 23.75 -12.57
CA ILE A 298 -11.96 23.76 -11.31
C ILE A 298 -11.64 22.51 -10.50
N PHE A 299 -11.66 21.34 -11.13
CA PHE A 299 -11.33 20.06 -10.45
C PHE A 299 -9.87 20.02 -9.98
N GLY A 300 -8.92 20.53 -10.80
CA GLY A 300 -7.51 20.63 -10.43
C GLY A 300 -7.31 21.45 -9.15
N VAL A 301 -7.99 22.59 -9.04
CA VAL A 301 -7.96 23.41 -7.81
C VAL A 301 -8.67 22.68 -6.67
N LEU A 302 -9.83 22.09 -6.93
CA LEU A 302 -10.60 21.35 -5.93
C LEU A 302 -9.77 20.21 -5.32
N ILE A 303 -9.13 19.39 -6.15
CA ILE A 303 -8.35 18.26 -5.63
C ILE A 303 -7.14 18.71 -4.83
N LEU A 304 -6.47 19.80 -5.21
CA LEU A 304 -5.39 20.39 -4.42
C LEU A 304 -5.89 20.85 -3.04
N VAL A 305 -7.05 21.49 -2.97
CA VAL A 305 -7.67 21.90 -1.69
C VAL A 305 -8.00 20.66 -0.85
N ILE A 306 -8.63 19.65 -1.46
CA ILE A 306 -8.95 18.40 -0.75
C ILE A 306 -7.67 17.75 -0.20
N GLN A 307 -6.58 17.70 -0.99
CA GLN A 307 -5.31 17.15 -0.55
C GLN A 307 -4.66 17.94 0.59
N GLN A 308 -4.82 19.28 0.61
CA GLN A 308 -4.35 20.09 1.73
C GLN A 308 -5.16 19.83 3.00
N VAL A 309 -6.47 19.63 2.87
CA VAL A 309 -7.35 19.26 3.99
C VAL A 309 -7.01 17.85 4.49
N ASP A 310 -6.77 16.92 3.57
CA ASP A 310 -6.34 15.56 3.92
C ASP A 310 -5.01 15.56 4.69
N GLY A 311 -3.97 16.15 4.10
CA GLY A 311 -2.62 16.13 4.66
C GLY A 311 -2.49 16.84 6.02
N ASN A 312 -3.27 17.91 6.24
CA ASN A 312 -3.14 18.73 7.44
C ASN A 312 -4.18 18.43 8.53
N PHE A 313 -5.35 17.89 8.18
CA PHE A 313 -6.45 17.71 9.14
C PHE A 313 -6.95 16.27 9.21
N ILE A 314 -7.31 15.65 8.07
CA ILE A 314 -7.96 14.34 8.03
C ILE A 314 -6.94 13.24 8.35
N GLY A 315 -5.85 13.20 7.59
CA GLY A 315 -4.79 12.22 7.75
C GLY A 315 -4.21 12.16 9.16
N PRO A 316 -3.73 13.29 9.74
CA PRO A 316 -3.24 13.29 11.13
C PRO A 316 -4.29 12.87 12.16
N LYS A 317 -5.56 13.20 11.94
CA LYS A 317 -6.65 12.85 12.87
C LYS A 317 -7.03 11.38 12.81
N ILE A 318 -6.96 10.76 11.64
CA ILE A 318 -7.35 9.35 11.41
C ILE A 318 -6.17 8.41 11.66
N LEU A 319 -5.02 8.70 11.06
CA LEU A 319 -3.81 7.88 11.19
C LEU A 319 -3.11 8.13 12.52
N GLY A 320 -3.33 9.31 13.14
CA GLY A 320 -2.73 9.71 14.42
C GLY A 320 -1.21 9.75 14.36
N SER A 321 -0.59 9.73 15.54
CA SER A 321 0.86 9.53 15.69
C SER A 321 1.31 8.08 15.46
N SER A 322 0.39 7.24 14.94
CA SER A 322 0.54 5.77 14.92
C SER A 322 1.69 5.28 14.05
N ILE A 323 2.15 6.07 13.08
CA ILE A 323 3.22 5.63 12.18
C ILE A 323 4.59 6.12 12.65
N GLY A 324 4.68 7.29 13.30
CA GLY A 324 5.90 7.80 13.94
C GLY A 324 7.14 7.98 13.07
N ILE A 325 6.98 7.95 11.73
CA ILE A 325 8.06 8.13 10.76
C ILE A 325 7.82 9.38 9.91
N SER A 326 8.93 10.01 9.46
CA SER A 326 8.84 11.22 8.62
C SER A 326 8.34 10.88 7.20
N ALA A 327 7.85 11.91 6.48
CA ALA A 327 7.38 11.78 5.10
C ALA A 327 8.44 11.19 4.15
N LEU A 328 9.73 11.49 4.38
CA LEU A 328 10.83 10.90 3.61
C LEU A 328 10.86 9.36 3.74
N TRP A 329 10.70 8.85 4.95
CA TRP A 329 10.70 7.41 5.20
C TRP A 329 9.44 6.71 4.69
N ILE A 330 8.30 7.43 4.65
CA ILE A 330 7.09 6.94 4.00
C ILE A 330 7.34 6.79 2.51
N LEU A 331 7.89 7.84 1.86
CA LEU A 331 8.22 7.80 0.43
C LEU A 331 9.21 6.67 0.11
N PHE A 332 10.28 6.54 0.91
CA PHE A 332 11.27 5.46 0.78
C PHE A 332 10.59 4.07 0.85
N SER A 333 9.75 3.85 1.84
CA SER A 333 9.07 2.56 2.03
C SER A 333 8.12 2.21 0.88
N ILE A 334 7.47 3.21 0.27
CA ILE A 334 6.58 3.01 -0.87
C ILE A 334 7.38 2.66 -2.13
N VAL A 335 8.49 3.38 -2.39
CA VAL A 335 9.33 3.14 -3.57
C VAL A 335 9.97 1.75 -3.49
N VAL A 336 10.61 1.43 -2.36
CA VAL A 336 11.26 0.11 -2.16
C VAL A 336 10.22 -1.01 -2.14
N GLY A 337 9.12 -0.83 -1.41
CA GLY A 337 8.04 -1.81 -1.36
C GLY A 337 7.41 -2.03 -2.73
N GLY A 338 7.23 -0.95 -3.49
CA GLY A 338 6.68 -0.98 -4.85
C GLY A 338 7.56 -1.75 -5.83
N ASP A 339 8.86 -1.55 -5.78
CA ASP A 339 9.83 -2.27 -6.63
C ASP A 339 9.88 -3.77 -6.29
N LEU A 340 9.84 -4.13 -5.01
CA LEU A 340 9.95 -5.51 -4.56
C LEU A 340 8.66 -6.32 -4.75
N PHE A 341 7.49 -5.73 -4.48
CA PHE A 341 6.21 -6.45 -4.39
C PHE A 341 5.06 -5.75 -5.13
N GLY A 342 5.36 -4.78 -6.00
CA GLY A 342 4.35 -4.05 -6.77
C GLY A 342 3.39 -3.27 -5.88
N LEU A 343 2.14 -3.17 -6.30
CA LEU A 343 1.10 -2.39 -5.62
C LEU A 343 0.87 -2.83 -4.16
N VAL A 344 0.92 -4.13 -3.89
CA VAL A 344 0.81 -4.67 -2.52
C VAL A 344 1.97 -4.17 -1.67
N GLY A 345 3.19 -4.15 -2.23
CA GLY A 345 4.37 -3.66 -1.54
C GLY A 345 4.32 -2.16 -1.22
N MET A 346 3.72 -1.33 -2.08
CA MET A 346 3.51 0.09 -1.81
C MET A 346 2.65 0.32 -0.56
N VAL A 347 1.64 -0.51 -0.36
CA VAL A 347 0.72 -0.38 0.76
C VAL A 347 1.26 -1.03 2.04
N VAL A 348 1.79 -2.26 1.92
CA VAL A 348 2.32 -3.03 3.06
C VAL A 348 3.68 -2.48 3.53
N GLY A 349 4.45 -1.91 2.62
CA GLY A 349 5.79 -1.37 2.88
C GLY A 349 5.81 -0.30 3.98
N VAL A 350 4.81 0.56 4.03
CA VAL A 350 4.74 1.66 5.01
C VAL A 350 4.66 1.14 6.45
N PRO A 351 3.70 0.30 6.85
CA PRO A 351 3.64 -0.21 8.21
C PRO A 351 4.80 -1.17 8.53
N LEU A 352 5.31 -1.89 7.53
CA LEU A 352 6.50 -2.73 7.70
C LEU A 352 7.72 -1.88 8.05
N PHE A 353 7.97 -0.84 7.26
CA PHE A 353 9.10 0.08 7.51
C PHE A 353 8.94 0.85 8.81
N ALA A 354 7.73 1.30 9.14
CA ALA A 354 7.44 1.95 10.43
C ALA A 354 7.78 1.04 11.61
N THR A 355 7.45 -0.25 11.50
CA THR A 355 7.81 -1.24 12.51
C THR A 355 9.32 -1.40 12.63
N PHE A 356 10.00 -1.57 11.49
CA PHE A 356 11.47 -1.68 11.47
C PHE A 356 12.15 -0.43 12.03
N TYR A 357 11.70 0.75 11.61
CA TYR A 357 12.24 2.03 12.09
C TYR A 357 12.06 2.22 13.60
N GLY A 358 10.87 1.87 14.11
CA GLY A 358 10.61 1.93 15.55
C GLY A 358 11.53 1.02 16.37
N LEU A 359 11.75 -0.21 15.88
CA LEU A 359 12.68 -1.15 16.51
C LEU A 359 14.14 -0.67 16.43
N ALA A 360 14.55 -0.13 15.28
CA ALA A 360 15.89 0.43 15.10
C ALA A 360 16.11 1.61 16.06
N ARG A 361 15.12 2.50 16.19
CA ARG A 361 15.15 3.62 17.14
C ARG A 361 15.27 3.13 18.58
N GLU A 362 14.50 2.14 18.97
CA GLU A 362 14.56 1.55 20.32
C GLU A 362 15.94 0.92 20.59
N PHE A 363 16.48 0.22 19.61
CA PHE A 363 17.84 -0.34 19.71
C PHE A 363 18.92 0.74 19.86
N VAL A 364 18.81 1.84 19.10
CA VAL A 364 19.73 2.98 19.22
C VAL A 364 19.63 3.60 20.61
N HIS A 365 18.42 3.86 21.11
CA HIS A 365 18.26 4.40 22.47
C HIS A 365 18.85 3.47 23.53
N TYR A 366 18.59 2.16 23.43
CA TYR A 366 19.21 1.17 24.33
C TYR A 366 20.75 1.23 24.31
N MET A 367 21.34 1.43 23.13
CA MET A 367 22.80 1.54 23.00
C MET A 367 23.36 2.86 23.57
N LEU A 368 22.61 3.96 23.41
CA LEU A 368 22.96 5.26 24.00
C LEU A 368 22.88 5.21 25.53
N ASP A 369 21.79 4.69 26.07
CA ASP A 369 21.61 4.51 27.51
C ASP A 369 22.77 3.68 28.13
N LYS A 370 23.14 2.58 27.43
CA LYS A 370 24.26 1.75 27.87
C LYS A 370 25.60 2.48 27.88
N ARG A 371 25.76 3.54 27.07
CA ARG A 371 26.93 4.38 27.00
C ARG A 371 26.85 5.61 27.92
N GLY A 372 25.70 5.82 28.61
CA GLY A 372 25.43 7.00 29.43
C GLY A 372 25.28 8.27 28.59
N LEU A 373 24.79 8.14 27.34
CA LEU A 373 24.59 9.25 26.42
C LEU A 373 23.08 9.52 26.26
N ASP A 374 22.73 10.80 26.12
CA ASP A 374 21.38 11.21 25.73
C ASP A 374 21.12 11.06 24.22
N SER A 375 19.93 11.45 23.74
CA SER A 375 19.56 11.39 22.32
C SER A 375 20.37 12.33 21.41
N GLU A 376 21.07 13.29 21.99
CA GLU A 376 21.92 14.26 21.27
C GLU A 376 23.40 13.87 21.32
N GLY A 377 23.73 12.79 22.06
CA GLY A 377 25.10 12.27 22.18
C GLY A 377 25.88 12.88 23.32
N ASN A 378 25.25 13.65 24.23
CA ASN A 378 25.88 14.23 25.41
C ASN A 378 25.86 13.23 26.57
N HIS A 379 26.84 13.27 27.45
CA HIS A 379 26.85 12.43 28.65
C HIS A 379 25.73 12.85 29.63
N VAL A 380 24.89 11.88 29.99
CA VAL A 380 23.83 12.08 30.98
C VAL A 380 24.51 12.31 32.35
N GLY A 381 24.60 13.59 32.77
CA GLY A 381 25.23 13.99 34.03
C GLY A 381 26.26 15.14 33.92
N GLU A 382 26.69 15.50 32.72
CA GLU A 382 27.34 16.79 32.51
C GLU A 382 26.25 17.87 32.44
N VAL A 383 26.01 18.51 33.60
CA VAL A 383 25.32 19.80 33.66
C VAL A 383 26.15 20.73 32.78
N VAL A 384 25.62 21.17 31.65
CA VAL A 384 26.18 22.35 30.96
C VAL A 384 26.03 23.46 31.95
N GLU A 385 27.14 23.83 32.65
CA GLU A 385 27.26 25.11 33.32
C GLU A 385 27.11 26.14 32.20
N ASP A 386 25.91 26.71 32.09
CA ASP A 386 25.66 27.87 31.26
C ASP A 386 26.73 28.92 31.63
N GLU A 387 27.55 29.24 30.65
CA GLU A 387 28.37 30.44 30.65
C GLU A 387 27.47 31.68 30.60
N GLU A 388 26.64 31.88 31.61
CA GLU A 388 26.09 33.20 31.96
C GLU A 388 26.98 33.77 33.08
N ASN A 389 28.07 34.41 32.68
CA ASN A 389 28.66 35.54 33.41
C ASN A 389 30.01 35.94 32.80
N VAL A 390 29.97 36.56 31.65
CA VAL A 390 31.03 37.51 31.27
C VAL A 390 30.38 38.66 30.50
N PHE A 391 29.81 39.62 31.24
CA PHE A 391 29.73 41.05 30.87
C PHE A 391 29.17 41.79 32.10
N GLU A 392 30.07 42.10 33.05
CA GLU A 392 30.03 43.35 33.77
C GLU A 392 31.03 44.33 33.14
#